data_b5119d94aac3c0a278e554bcfb6e178b
#
_entry.id   b5119d94aac3c0a278e554bcfb6e178b
#
_cell.length_a   1.000
_cell.length_b   1.000
_cell.length_c   1.000
_cell.angle_alpha   90.00
_cell.angle_beta   90.00
_cell.angle_gamma   90.00
#
_symmetry.space_group_name_H-M   'P 1'
#
loop_
_entity.id
_entity.type
_entity.pdbx_description
1 polymer ?
#
loop_
_entity_poly.entity_id
_entity_poly.type
_entity_poly.pdbx_seq_one_letter_code
_entity_poly.pdbx_strand_id
1 'polypeptide(L)'
;MRVSWNNASMARASLSGFPEWLPEGRIIEQYVLDRIRETFELHGFSGIETRAVETLEQLEAKGETSKEVYVLDRLQAMKEEGEGRRPSKERRMGLHFDLTVPFARYVVENANELDFPFKRYQIQKVWRGERPQEGRFREFTQADVDV
;
A
#
# COMPACT_ATOMS: atom_id res chain seq x y z
N MET A 1 -0.07 4.55 43.51
CA MET A 1 0.35 5.70 42.71
C MET A 1 -0.64 5.85 41.56
N ARG A 2 -1.61 6.78 41.67
CA ARG A 2 -2.63 7.00 40.60
C ARG A 2 -2.02 7.97 39.58
N VAL A 3 -1.78 7.50 38.38
CA VAL A 3 -1.43 8.37 37.27
C VAL A 3 -2.71 9.05 36.81
N SER A 4 -2.86 10.34 37.11
CA SER A 4 -3.96 11.15 36.58
C SER A 4 -3.61 11.52 35.13
N TRP A 5 -4.29 10.89 34.19
CA TRP A 5 -4.31 11.34 32.80
C TRP A 5 -5.15 12.61 32.73
N ASN A 6 -4.50 13.77 32.64
CA ASN A 6 -5.18 14.99 32.29
C ASN A 6 -5.82 14.82 30.91
N ASN A 7 -7.15 14.73 30.89
CA ASN A 7 -7.97 14.86 29.70
C ASN A 7 -7.89 16.29 29.14
N ALA A 8 -6.75 16.69 28.62
CA ALA A 8 -6.74 17.70 27.60
C ALA A 8 -7.37 17.05 26.36
N SER A 9 -8.53 17.50 25.97
CA SER A 9 -9.24 17.17 24.74
C SER A 9 -8.33 17.48 23.54
N MET A 10 -7.38 16.60 23.26
CA MET A 10 -6.86 16.49 21.92
C MET A 10 -7.99 15.88 21.11
N ALA A 11 -8.72 16.71 20.37
CA ALA A 11 -9.58 16.24 19.32
C ALA A 11 -8.72 15.24 18.50
N ARG A 12 -9.04 13.94 18.59
CA ARG A 12 -8.42 12.90 17.79
C ARG A 12 -8.80 13.20 16.36
N ALA A 13 -7.99 13.98 15.66
CA ALA A 13 -8.14 14.21 14.24
C ALA A 13 -7.79 12.89 13.55
N SER A 14 -8.79 12.03 13.34
CA SER A 14 -8.62 10.86 12.51
C SER A 14 -8.24 11.32 11.11
N LEU A 15 -7.19 10.74 10.55
CA LEU A 15 -6.76 11.06 9.21
C LEU A 15 -7.80 10.54 8.21
N SER A 16 -8.45 11.48 7.49
CA SER A 16 -9.56 11.14 6.59
C SER A 16 -9.13 10.14 5.51
N GLY A 17 -9.84 9.01 5.43
CA GLY A 17 -9.57 7.94 4.48
C GLY A 17 -8.53 6.93 4.92
N PHE A 18 -8.01 7.05 6.14
CA PHE A 18 -7.06 6.09 6.74
C PHE A 18 -7.71 5.44 7.96
N PRO A 19 -8.47 4.35 7.77
CA PRO A 19 -9.19 3.70 8.86
C PRO A 19 -8.25 2.98 9.82
N GLU A 20 -8.55 3.08 11.11
CA GLU A 20 -7.94 2.28 12.16
C GLU A 20 -9.04 1.47 12.84
N TRP A 21 -8.97 0.14 12.73
CA TRP A 21 -9.96 -0.73 13.34
C TRP A 21 -9.68 -0.89 14.84
N LEU A 22 -10.74 -0.81 15.63
CA LEU A 22 -10.70 -1.30 17.00
C LEU A 22 -10.54 -2.84 17.01
N PRO A 23 -10.12 -3.46 18.14
CA PRO A 23 -9.85 -4.89 18.21
C PRO A 23 -10.96 -5.77 17.64
N GLU A 24 -12.23 -5.44 17.90
CA GLU A 24 -13.39 -6.19 17.39
C GLU A 24 -13.46 -6.14 15.86
N GLY A 25 -13.33 -4.96 15.27
CA GLY A 25 -13.31 -4.79 13.82
C GLY A 25 -12.10 -5.47 13.18
N ARG A 26 -10.94 -5.43 13.85
CA ARG A 26 -9.73 -6.09 13.38
C ARG A 26 -9.86 -7.63 13.37
N ILE A 27 -10.56 -8.21 14.34
CA ILE A 27 -10.85 -9.65 14.37
C ILE A 27 -11.70 -10.05 13.16
N ILE A 28 -12.74 -9.26 12.84
CA ILE A 28 -13.61 -9.51 11.69
C ILE A 28 -12.82 -9.39 10.39
N GLU A 29 -12.03 -8.33 10.23
CA GLU A 29 -11.17 -8.14 9.05
C GLU A 29 -10.23 -9.33 8.88
N GLN A 30 -9.55 -9.75 9.95
CA GLN A 30 -8.62 -10.89 9.90
C GLN A 30 -9.34 -12.18 9.50
N TYR A 31 -10.52 -12.45 10.05
CA TYR A 31 -11.31 -13.61 9.69
C TYR A 31 -11.65 -13.65 8.19
N VAL A 32 -12.05 -12.49 7.62
CA VAL A 32 -12.35 -12.39 6.18
C VAL A 32 -11.09 -12.64 5.35
N LEU A 33 -9.96 -12.01 5.72
CA LEU A 33 -8.69 -12.17 4.99
C LEU A 33 -8.19 -13.62 5.03
N ASP A 34 -8.37 -14.32 6.16
CA ASP A 34 -7.99 -15.73 6.30
C ASP A 34 -8.84 -16.62 5.41
N ARG A 35 -10.15 -16.38 5.30
CA ARG A 35 -11.03 -17.12 4.37
C ARG A 35 -10.66 -16.89 2.92
N ILE A 36 -10.32 -15.66 2.54
CA ILE A 36 -9.85 -15.33 1.19
C ILE A 36 -8.55 -16.08 0.89
N ARG A 37 -7.59 -16.02 1.80
CA ARG A 37 -6.29 -16.71 1.68
C ARG A 37 -6.47 -18.21 1.49
N GLU A 38 -7.22 -18.86 2.37
CA GLU A 38 -7.51 -20.30 2.28
C GLU A 38 -8.14 -20.67 0.94
N THR A 39 -9.07 -19.85 0.44
CA THR A 39 -9.70 -20.06 -0.87
C THR A 39 -8.66 -20.01 -1.99
N PHE A 40 -7.77 -19.02 -1.98
CA PHE A 40 -6.73 -18.90 -3.01
C PHE A 40 -5.76 -20.09 -2.98
N GLU A 41 -5.30 -20.48 -1.79
CA GLU A 41 -4.39 -21.60 -1.59
C GLU A 41 -5.03 -22.94 -2.01
N LEU A 42 -6.34 -23.12 -1.73
CA LEU A 42 -7.09 -24.30 -2.16
C LEU A 42 -7.13 -24.43 -3.70
N HIS A 43 -7.08 -23.32 -4.43
CA HIS A 43 -7.05 -23.29 -5.90
C HIS A 43 -5.62 -23.29 -6.48
N GLY A 44 -4.61 -23.52 -5.64
CA GLY A 44 -3.21 -23.64 -6.04
C GLY A 44 -2.50 -22.32 -6.33
N PHE A 45 -2.98 -21.22 -5.75
CA PHE A 45 -2.29 -19.94 -5.81
C PHE A 45 -1.27 -19.83 -4.67
N SER A 46 -0.09 -19.33 -4.97
CA SER A 46 0.98 -19.08 -4.00
C SER A 46 0.97 -17.63 -3.52
N GLY A 47 1.11 -17.43 -2.22
CA GLY A 47 1.16 -16.08 -1.64
C GLY A 47 2.47 -15.38 -1.92
N ILE A 48 2.41 -14.14 -2.37
CA ILE A 48 3.57 -13.25 -2.46
C ILE A 48 3.28 -11.92 -1.77
N GLU A 49 4.34 -11.22 -1.42
CA GLU A 49 4.29 -9.85 -0.95
C GLU A 49 5.38 -9.04 -1.66
N THR A 50 5.00 -7.88 -2.19
CA THR A 50 5.94 -6.96 -2.84
C THR A 50 6.21 -5.77 -1.94
N ARG A 51 7.28 -5.02 -2.19
CA ARG A 51 7.54 -3.78 -1.48
C ARG A 51 6.42 -2.77 -1.70
N ALA A 52 6.08 -2.02 -0.67
CA ALA A 52 5.03 -0.99 -0.74
C ALA A 52 5.46 0.27 -1.50
N VAL A 53 6.76 0.44 -1.69
CA VAL A 53 7.38 1.62 -2.30
C VAL A 53 7.97 1.26 -3.66
N GLU A 54 7.59 2.02 -4.68
CA GLU A 54 8.10 1.90 -6.05
C GLU A 54 8.67 3.25 -6.53
N THR A 55 9.45 3.24 -7.62
CA THR A 55 9.85 4.47 -8.27
C THR A 55 8.64 5.14 -8.95
N LEU A 56 8.61 6.47 -9.01
CA LEU A 56 7.52 7.16 -9.71
C LEU A 56 7.46 6.77 -11.18
N GLU A 57 8.60 6.52 -11.82
CA GLU A 57 8.66 6.04 -13.20
C GLU A 57 7.88 4.73 -13.39
N GLN A 58 8.03 3.77 -12.48
CA GLN A 58 7.29 2.50 -12.52
C GLN A 58 5.80 2.71 -12.26
N LEU A 59 5.43 3.57 -11.30
CA LEU A 59 4.04 3.84 -10.97
C LEU A 59 3.32 4.59 -12.10
N GLU A 60 4.01 5.47 -12.82
CA GLU A 60 3.48 6.25 -13.94
C GLU A 60 3.41 5.44 -15.27
N ALA A 61 4.13 4.31 -15.37
CA ALA A 61 4.15 3.47 -16.57
C ALA A 61 2.77 2.94 -17.01
N LYS A 62 1.80 2.87 -16.08
CA LYS A 62 0.41 2.42 -16.35
C LYS A 62 -0.49 3.54 -16.94
N GLY A 63 -0.01 4.78 -17.12
CA GLY A 63 -0.78 5.89 -17.69
C GLY A 63 -1.22 6.94 -16.67
N GLU A 64 -2.40 7.58 -16.84
CA GLU A 64 -2.86 8.76 -16.08
C GLU A 64 -3.13 8.56 -14.57
N THR A 65 -2.39 7.70 -13.90
CA THR A 65 -2.53 7.38 -12.48
C THR A 65 -1.80 8.36 -11.55
N SER A 66 -1.09 9.34 -12.09
CA SER A 66 -0.28 10.31 -11.33
C SER A 66 -1.05 11.09 -10.25
N LYS A 67 -2.39 11.22 -10.41
CA LYS A 67 -3.26 11.91 -9.43
C LYS A 67 -3.55 11.08 -8.17
N GLU A 68 -3.31 9.78 -8.22
CA GLU A 68 -3.64 8.84 -7.15
C GLU A 68 -2.41 8.43 -6.32
N VAL A 69 -1.21 8.71 -6.79
CA VAL A 69 0.04 8.27 -6.18
C VAL A 69 0.45 9.20 -5.02
N TYR A 70 0.67 8.61 -3.85
CA TYR A 70 1.35 9.30 -2.75
C TYR A 70 2.85 9.30 -2.97
N VAL A 71 3.43 10.48 -3.05
CA VAL A 71 4.89 10.67 -3.21
C VAL A 71 5.56 10.68 -1.84
N LEU A 72 6.68 9.99 -1.73
CA LEU A 72 7.48 9.91 -0.51
C LEU A 72 8.71 10.79 -0.63
N ASP A 73 8.86 11.70 0.31
CA ASP A 73 10.06 12.51 0.49
C ASP A 73 10.65 12.29 1.88
N ARG A 74 11.98 12.26 1.96
CA ARG A 74 12.67 12.23 3.24
C ARG A 74 12.64 13.63 3.86
N LEU A 75 12.30 13.75 5.13
CA LEU A 75 12.26 15.05 5.83
C LEU A 75 13.55 15.87 5.69
N GLN A 76 14.69 15.22 5.62
CA GLN A 76 15.97 15.88 5.42
C GLN A 76 16.09 16.45 4.00
N ALA A 77 15.61 15.72 2.97
CA ALA A 77 15.62 16.18 1.59
C ALA A 77 14.74 17.42 1.40
N MET A 78 13.61 17.51 2.10
CA MET A 78 12.74 18.71 2.07
C MET A 78 13.44 19.96 2.63
N LYS A 79 14.37 19.80 3.58
CA LYS A 79 15.18 20.92 4.11
C LYS A 79 16.27 21.35 3.13
N GLU A 80 16.83 20.40 2.38
CA GLU A 80 17.87 20.64 1.37
C GLU A 80 17.31 21.23 0.06
N GLU A 81 16.01 21.00 -0.24
CA GLU A 81 15.32 21.63 -1.39
C GLU A 81 15.25 23.16 -1.26
N GLY A 82 15.23 23.70 -0.04
CA GLY A 82 15.39 25.15 0.21
C GLY A 82 16.71 25.70 -0.29
N GLU A 83 17.71 24.86 -0.58
CA GLU A 83 19.03 25.18 -1.11
C GLU A 83 19.17 24.89 -2.63
N GLY A 84 18.07 24.59 -3.35
CA GLY A 84 18.06 24.48 -4.81
C GLY A 84 18.48 23.12 -5.38
N ARG A 85 18.62 22.08 -4.58
CA ARG A 85 19.04 20.74 -5.01
C ARG A 85 17.84 19.77 -5.08
N ARG A 86 17.12 19.77 -6.21
CA ARG A 86 16.06 18.79 -6.44
C ARG A 86 16.67 17.41 -6.75
N PRO A 87 16.21 16.32 -6.09
CA PRO A 87 16.58 14.97 -6.49
C PRO A 87 16.11 14.70 -7.93
N SER A 88 16.90 13.93 -8.69
CA SER A 88 16.50 13.53 -10.04
C SER A 88 15.16 12.76 -10.00
N LYS A 89 14.32 12.91 -11.03
CA LYS A 89 13.03 12.20 -11.16
C LYS A 89 13.16 10.69 -10.93
N GLU A 90 14.28 10.09 -11.34
CA GLU A 90 14.60 8.66 -11.21
C GLU A 90 14.74 8.16 -9.76
N ARG A 91 14.90 9.07 -8.80
CA ARG A 91 15.03 8.72 -7.36
C ARG A 91 13.79 9.05 -6.54
N ARG A 92 12.77 9.61 -7.15
CA ARG A 92 11.52 9.90 -6.44
C ARG A 92 10.74 8.61 -6.29
N MET A 93 10.23 8.39 -5.09
CA MET A 93 9.49 7.19 -4.72
C MET A 93 8.04 7.54 -4.41
N GLY A 94 7.15 6.56 -4.55
CA GLY A 94 5.77 6.67 -4.14
C GLY A 94 5.27 5.38 -3.53
N LEU A 95 4.14 5.46 -2.84
CA LEU A 95 3.40 4.30 -2.39
C LEU A 95 2.63 3.68 -3.56
N HIS A 96 2.63 2.37 -3.66
CA HIS A 96 1.84 1.69 -4.67
C HIS A 96 0.34 1.91 -4.44
N PHE A 97 -0.39 2.17 -5.52
CA PHE A 97 -1.84 2.43 -5.49
C PHE A 97 -2.67 1.19 -5.89
N ASP A 98 -2.03 0.19 -6.45
CA ASP A 98 -2.56 -1.14 -6.73
C ASP A 98 -1.43 -2.19 -6.61
N LEU A 99 -1.76 -3.46 -6.84
CA LEU A 99 -0.79 -4.56 -6.77
C LEU A 99 -0.31 -5.03 -8.15
N THR A 100 -0.87 -4.50 -9.24
CA THR A 100 -0.54 -4.91 -10.62
C THR A 100 0.86 -4.47 -11.02
N VAL A 101 1.20 -3.20 -10.82
CA VAL A 101 2.53 -2.65 -11.18
C VAL A 101 3.65 -3.31 -10.37
N PRO A 102 3.55 -3.41 -9.02
CA PRO A 102 4.53 -4.14 -8.23
C PRO A 102 4.67 -5.61 -8.63
N PHE A 103 3.57 -6.27 -8.98
CA PHE A 103 3.58 -7.65 -9.45
C PHE A 103 4.29 -7.80 -10.80
N ALA A 104 3.98 -6.97 -11.79
CA ALA A 104 4.64 -7.02 -13.09
C ALA A 104 6.16 -6.85 -12.95
N ARG A 105 6.61 -5.88 -12.14
CA ARG A 105 8.03 -5.71 -11.82
C ARG A 105 8.61 -6.97 -11.14
N TYR A 106 7.91 -7.52 -10.15
CA TYR A 106 8.35 -8.71 -9.43
C TYR A 106 8.58 -9.90 -10.38
N VAL A 107 7.65 -10.13 -11.32
CA VAL A 107 7.78 -11.19 -12.32
C VAL A 107 9.00 -10.96 -13.21
N VAL A 108 9.21 -9.73 -13.69
CA VAL A 108 10.37 -9.40 -14.54
C VAL A 108 11.70 -9.59 -13.80
N GLU A 109 11.78 -9.15 -12.56
CA GLU A 109 12.99 -9.24 -11.73
C GLU A 109 13.34 -10.70 -11.36
N ASN A 110 12.34 -11.58 -11.23
CA ASN A 110 12.51 -12.96 -10.75
C ASN A 110 12.15 -14.03 -11.80
N ALA A 111 12.03 -13.66 -13.07
CA ALA A 111 11.55 -14.55 -14.12
C ALA A 111 12.32 -15.89 -14.24
N ASN A 112 13.61 -15.89 -13.91
CA ASN A 112 14.46 -17.10 -13.95
C ASN A 112 14.27 -18.02 -12.72
N GLU A 113 13.58 -17.55 -11.69
CA GLU A 113 13.35 -18.27 -10.43
C GLU A 113 11.89 -18.69 -10.28
N LEU A 114 11.02 -18.25 -11.18
CA LEU A 114 9.59 -18.55 -11.16
C LEU A 114 9.23 -19.67 -12.14
N ASP A 115 8.40 -20.58 -11.67
CA ASP A 115 7.78 -21.60 -12.52
C ASP A 115 6.53 -21.03 -13.20
N PHE A 116 6.40 -21.22 -14.52
CA PHE A 116 5.26 -20.78 -15.31
C PHE A 116 4.36 -21.96 -15.77
N PRO A 117 3.02 -21.83 -15.74
CA PRO A 117 2.24 -20.64 -15.40
C PRO A 117 2.34 -20.30 -13.90
N PHE A 118 2.70 -19.05 -13.58
CA PHE A 118 2.84 -18.59 -12.21
C PHE A 118 1.50 -18.15 -11.64
N LYS A 119 0.94 -18.96 -10.78
CA LYS A 119 -0.30 -18.66 -10.05
C LYS A 119 0.02 -17.98 -8.74
N ARG A 120 -0.31 -16.70 -8.61
CA ARG A 120 -0.04 -15.95 -7.38
C ARG A 120 -1.29 -15.33 -6.78
N TYR A 121 -1.33 -15.19 -5.47
CA TYR A 121 -2.20 -14.24 -4.79
C TYR A 121 -1.40 -13.25 -3.96
N GLN A 122 -1.98 -12.07 -3.72
CA GLN A 122 -1.38 -11.03 -2.92
C GLN A 122 -2.45 -10.33 -2.10
N ILE A 123 -2.25 -10.24 -0.78
CA ILE A 123 -3.16 -9.56 0.15
C ILE A 123 -2.33 -8.51 0.86
N GLN A 124 -2.44 -7.26 0.42
CA GLN A 124 -1.58 -6.18 0.86
C GLN A 124 -2.31 -4.85 0.91
N LYS A 125 -1.85 -3.93 1.75
CA LYS A 125 -2.34 -2.56 1.73
C LYS A 125 -1.91 -1.83 0.47
N VAL A 126 -2.81 -0.98 -0.02
CA VAL A 126 -2.56 -0.03 -1.12
C VAL A 126 -3.04 1.36 -0.70
N TRP A 127 -2.50 2.38 -1.37
CA TRP A 127 -2.77 3.78 -1.04
C TRP A 127 -3.19 4.57 -2.27
N ARG A 128 -4.38 5.20 -2.19
CA ARG A 128 -4.92 6.02 -3.27
C ARG A 128 -5.20 7.44 -2.81
N GLY A 129 -4.63 8.42 -3.51
CA GLY A 129 -4.80 9.85 -3.23
C GLY A 129 -6.20 10.40 -3.55
N GLU A 130 -7.16 9.55 -3.82
CA GLU A 130 -8.53 9.92 -4.15
C GLU A 130 -9.28 10.61 -3.00
N ARG A 131 -10.38 11.27 -3.36
CA ARG A 131 -11.27 11.86 -2.35
C ARG A 131 -12.01 10.74 -1.61
N PRO A 132 -11.88 10.64 -0.28
CA PRO A 132 -12.55 9.61 0.49
C PRO A 132 -14.07 9.77 0.44
N GLN A 133 -14.76 8.64 0.36
CA GLN A 133 -16.23 8.54 0.38
C GLN A 133 -16.61 7.35 1.25
N GLU A 134 -17.92 7.18 1.52
CA GLU A 134 -18.40 6.00 2.22
C GLU A 134 -18.01 4.72 1.45
N GLY A 135 -17.34 3.78 2.14
CA GLY A 135 -16.82 2.56 1.52
C GLY A 135 -15.59 2.75 0.61
N ARG A 136 -15.06 3.97 0.48
CA ARG A 136 -13.88 4.27 -0.35
C ARG A 136 -12.81 4.96 0.47
N PHE A 137 -11.80 4.20 0.85
CA PHE A 137 -10.70 4.64 1.69
C PHE A 137 -9.47 5.01 0.86
N ARG A 138 -8.57 5.79 1.46
CA ARG A 138 -7.26 6.11 0.91
C ARG A 138 -6.21 5.04 1.22
N GLU A 139 -6.38 4.34 2.33
CA GLU A 139 -5.62 3.15 2.69
C GLU A 139 -6.59 2.00 2.89
N PHE A 140 -6.38 0.91 2.18
CA PHE A 140 -7.19 -0.30 2.31
C PHE A 140 -6.42 -1.55 1.90
N THR A 141 -6.89 -2.71 2.31
CA THR A 141 -6.31 -3.99 1.91
C THR A 141 -6.93 -4.44 0.58
N GLN A 142 -6.09 -4.69 -0.41
CA GLN A 142 -6.46 -5.28 -1.69
C GLN A 142 -6.09 -6.77 -1.68
N ALA A 143 -6.95 -7.62 -2.23
CA ALA A 143 -6.71 -9.04 -2.40
C ALA A 143 -6.83 -9.38 -3.88
N ASP A 144 -5.73 -9.72 -4.51
CA ASP A 144 -5.62 -9.98 -5.94
C ASP A 144 -5.14 -11.40 -6.20
N VAL A 145 -5.61 -12.00 -7.31
CA VAL A 145 -5.11 -13.25 -7.87
C VAL A 145 -4.83 -13.06 -9.36
N ASP A 146 -3.73 -13.63 -9.83
CA ASP A 146 -3.34 -13.65 -11.24
C ASP A 146 -2.63 -14.96 -11.60
N VAL A 147 -2.62 -15.24 -12.91
CA VAL A 147 -1.95 -16.39 -13.53
C VAL A 147 -1.03 -15.89 -14.64
#